data_457e27c74dddbf144c9f74072d5b5e94
#
_entry.id   457e27c74dddbf144c9f74072d5b5e94
#
_cell.length_a   1.000
_cell.length_b   1.000
_cell.length_c   1.000
_cell.angle_alpha   90.00
_cell.angle_beta   90.00
_cell.angle_gamma   90.00
#
_symmetry.space_group_name_H-M   'P 1'
#
loop_
_entity.id
_entity.type
_entity.pdbx_description
1 polymer ?
#
loop_
_entity_poly.entity_id
_entity_poly.type
_entity_poly.pdbx_seq_one_letter_code
_entity_poly.pdbx_strand_id
1 'polypeptide(L)'
;MAGNPFLLAPEVNANPLLSDSWSRCQRYGLDPATEDFPRLGAGELADRLASHRGLQQLAQPVVEALSRQVADLQSVVILSDPDGLVLHTLGDTQALQKAQRVALAPGNLWSESGRGTNAIGTALAIDDGCEIDGRQHFLTRNQNLYCAAMPLQRPDGSIAGVLDISGPANFPHQHTFGWVKAAAKQIEYLWVKQSLHPEQWLMSLHRQVDKLDSVEELLLVFSDNVLTAGNRLAMREFGLSAAQFGQLTFASLFPTLTQTAVSVPLPLTTPQGRYHYRLRAPTRRRVAVSAPPAMHLPFTSPREGEKLLRLLNAGIALCIEGETGSGKEYVSRTLHRHSRWRSGKFVAINCAAIPESLIESELFGYQPGALTAPAKMAISVKSARLTAGCCFLMRSAICRWRCRPASCASCRRKRSLRWAPAAACR
;
A
#
# COMPACT_ATOMS: atom_id res chain seq x y z
N MET A 1 -3.43 -38.89 -37.28
CA MET A 1 -4.43 -38.71 -36.21
C MET A 1 -3.88 -37.61 -35.28
N ALA A 2 -4.29 -36.39 -35.44
CA ALA A 2 -3.90 -35.31 -34.54
C ALA A 2 -4.61 -35.58 -33.18
N GLY A 3 -3.83 -35.96 -32.17
CA GLY A 3 -4.33 -36.13 -30.83
C GLY A 3 -5.01 -34.82 -30.37
N ASN A 4 -6.14 -34.94 -29.72
CA ASN A 4 -6.84 -33.81 -29.15
C ASN A 4 -5.85 -33.02 -28.26
N PRO A 5 -5.49 -31.77 -28.61
CA PRO A 5 -4.50 -30.97 -27.88
C PRO A 5 -4.93 -30.62 -26.44
N PHE A 6 -6.18 -30.97 -26.06
CA PHE A 6 -6.79 -30.72 -24.76
C PHE A 6 -6.88 -31.95 -23.84
N LEU A 7 -6.25 -33.08 -24.17
CA LEU A 7 -6.08 -34.16 -23.21
C LEU A 7 -5.13 -33.68 -22.11
N LEU A 8 -5.70 -33.32 -20.97
CA LEU A 8 -4.96 -32.98 -19.76
C LEU A 8 -3.96 -34.12 -19.44
N ALA A 9 -2.72 -33.77 -19.18
CA ALA A 9 -1.74 -34.76 -18.73
C ALA A 9 -2.29 -35.44 -17.47
N PRO A 10 -2.04 -36.77 -17.30
CA PRO A 10 -2.57 -37.51 -16.13
C PRO A 10 -2.25 -36.84 -14.80
N GLU A 11 -1.10 -36.20 -14.70
CA GLU A 11 -0.62 -35.46 -13.53
C GLU A 11 -1.49 -34.22 -13.23
N VAL A 12 -2.03 -33.56 -14.26
CA VAL A 12 -2.93 -32.41 -14.11
C VAL A 12 -4.32 -32.85 -13.63
N ASN A 13 -4.84 -33.95 -14.16
CA ASN A 13 -6.14 -34.48 -13.75
C ASN A 13 -6.15 -35.00 -12.30
N ALA A 14 -5.02 -35.46 -11.80
CA ALA A 14 -4.89 -35.99 -10.44
C ALA A 14 -4.86 -34.86 -9.36
N ASN A 15 -4.59 -33.62 -9.76
CA ASN A 15 -4.49 -32.50 -8.83
C ASN A 15 -5.62 -31.48 -9.10
N PRO A 16 -6.58 -31.32 -8.19
CA PRO A 16 -7.73 -30.40 -8.37
C PRO A 16 -7.28 -28.94 -8.64
N LEU A 17 -6.23 -28.46 -7.98
CA LEU A 17 -5.70 -27.12 -8.18
C LEU A 17 -5.26 -26.92 -9.63
N LEU A 18 -4.53 -27.89 -10.19
CA LEU A 18 -4.06 -27.82 -11.57
C LEU A 18 -5.21 -27.96 -12.57
N SER A 19 -6.14 -28.86 -12.32
CA SER A 19 -7.34 -29.05 -13.15
C SER A 19 -8.17 -27.77 -13.22
N ASP A 20 -8.38 -27.11 -12.09
CA ASP A 20 -9.12 -25.84 -12.02
C ASP A 20 -8.36 -24.72 -12.75
N SER A 21 -7.04 -24.62 -12.57
CA SER A 21 -6.20 -23.66 -13.27
C SER A 21 -6.23 -23.87 -14.80
N TRP A 22 -6.06 -25.08 -15.27
CA TRP A 22 -6.16 -25.41 -16.70
C TRP A 22 -7.53 -25.12 -17.28
N SER A 23 -8.60 -25.37 -16.52
CA SER A 23 -9.98 -25.02 -16.91
C SER A 23 -10.18 -23.52 -17.02
N ARG A 24 -9.53 -22.71 -16.15
CA ARG A 24 -9.51 -21.24 -16.30
C ARG A 24 -8.79 -20.82 -17.56
N CYS A 25 -7.60 -21.41 -17.83
CA CYS A 25 -6.82 -21.11 -19.04
C CYS A 25 -7.59 -21.35 -20.34
N GLN A 26 -8.34 -22.48 -20.40
CA GLN A 26 -9.21 -22.78 -21.53
C GLN A 26 -10.34 -21.75 -21.69
N ARG A 27 -10.95 -21.31 -20.59
CA ARG A 27 -11.97 -20.25 -20.62
C ARG A 27 -11.42 -18.89 -21.06
N TYR A 28 -10.14 -18.62 -20.80
CA TYR A 28 -9.44 -17.43 -21.32
C TYR A 28 -9.11 -17.54 -22.82
N GLY A 29 -9.32 -18.72 -23.43
CA GLY A 29 -9.02 -18.94 -24.84
C GLY A 29 -7.52 -19.05 -25.15
N LEU A 30 -6.71 -19.43 -24.17
CA LEU A 30 -5.27 -19.56 -24.34
C LEU A 30 -4.91 -20.80 -25.18
N ASP A 31 -3.89 -20.65 -26.04
CA ASP A 31 -3.30 -21.75 -26.81
C ASP A 31 -1.98 -22.17 -26.13
N PRO A 32 -1.81 -23.46 -25.76
CA PRO A 32 -0.57 -24.01 -25.22
C PRO A 32 0.68 -23.78 -26.08
N ALA A 33 0.49 -23.61 -27.38
CA ALA A 33 1.57 -23.36 -28.34
C ALA A 33 1.96 -21.88 -28.48
N THR A 34 1.32 -20.97 -27.77
CA THR A 34 1.62 -19.53 -27.82
C THR A 34 3.07 -19.26 -27.41
N GLU A 35 3.83 -18.58 -28.26
CA GLU A 35 5.24 -18.27 -28.04
C GLU A 35 5.50 -16.78 -27.75
N ASP A 36 4.67 -15.90 -28.29
CA ASP A 36 4.87 -14.45 -28.22
C ASP A 36 3.94 -13.80 -27.19
N PHE A 37 4.53 -12.96 -26.33
CA PHE A 37 3.82 -12.26 -25.29
C PHE A 37 4.23 -10.79 -25.24
N PRO A 38 3.29 -9.86 -25.12
CA PRO A 38 3.61 -8.45 -25.02
C PRO A 38 4.42 -8.18 -23.76
N ARG A 39 5.43 -7.32 -23.90
CA ARG A 39 6.25 -6.79 -22.81
C ARG A 39 5.85 -5.35 -22.57
N LEU A 40 5.81 -4.92 -21.30
CA LEU A 40 5.57 -3.52 -20.96
C LEU A 40 6.63 -2.60 -21.57
N GLY A 41 6.21 -1.43 -22.02
CA GLY A 41 7.10 -0.35 -22.45
C GLY A 41 7.98 0.15 -21.30
N ALA A 42 9.15 0.72 -21.62
CA ALA A 42 10.11 1.16 -20.61
C ALA A 42 9.53 2.21 -19.63
N GLY A 43 8.67 3.12 -20.12
CA GLY A 43 8.02 4.15 -19.29
C GLY A 43 7.03 3.53 -18.30
N GLU A 44 6.14 2.66 -18.78
CA GLU A 44 5.15 1.98 -17.95
C GLU A 44 5.82 1.07 -16.89
N LEU A 45 6.89 0.37 -17.28
CA LEU A 45 7.68 -0.42 -16.35
C LEU A 45 8.30 0.47 -15.27
N ALA A 46 8.85 1.63 -15.63
CA ALA A 46 9.43 2.56 -14.66
C ALA A 46 8.40 3.05 -13.64
N ASP A 47 7.18 3.37 -14.07
CA ASP A 47 6.08 3.78 -13.20
C ASP A 47 5.65 2.64 -12.26
N ARG A 48 5.54 1.42 -12.77
CA ARG A 48 5.23 0.23 -11.96
C ARG A 48 6.32 -0.04 -10.92
N LEU A 49 7.60 0.02 -11.29
CA LEU A 49 8.72 -0.14 -10.37
C LEU A 49 8.71 0.95 -9.29
N ALA A 50 8.41 2.19 -9.66
CA ALA A 50 8.30 3.30 -8.70
C ALA A 50 7.16 3.10 -7.69
N SER A 51 6.00 2.62 -8.14
CA SER A 51 4.84 2.36 -7.27
C SER A 51 5.07 1.21 -6.29
N HIS A 52 5.90 0.22 -6.64
CA HIS A 52 6.21 -0.95 -5.82
C HIS A 52 7.59 -0.87 -5.13
N ARG A 53 8.24 0.31 -5.12
CA ARG A 53 9.56 0.49 -4.50
C ARG A 53 9.58 0.08 -3.03
N GLY A 54 8.52 0.35 -2.28
CA GLY A 54 8.42 -0.03 -0.86
C GLY A 54 8.46 -1.55 -0.66
N LEU A 55 7.76 -2.32 -1.49
CA LEU A 55 7.81 -3.77 -1.48
C LEU A 55 9.21 -4.29 -1.82
N GLN A 56 9.83 -3.73 -2.88
CA GLN A 56 11.18 -4.13 -3.30
C GLN A 56 12.20 -3.89 -2.18
N GLN A 57 12.20 -2.71 -1.56
CA GLN A 57 13.12 -2.38 -0.47
C GLN A 57 12.93 -3.27 0.76
N LEU A 58 11.67 -3.55 1.12
CA LEU A 58 11.35 -4.45 2.23
C LEU A 58 11.80 -5.89 1.96
N ALA A 59 11.55 -6.41 0.76
CA ALA A 59 11.84 -7.78 0.38
C ALA A 59 13.31 -8.01 0.07
N GLN A 60 14.06 -6.99 -0.35
CA GLN A 60 15.43 -7.11 -0.86
C GLN A 60 16.36 -7.97 0.00
N PRO A 61 16.51 -7.76 1.33
CA PRO A 61 17.45 -8.57 2.13
C PRO A 61 17.06 -10.05 2.18
N VAL A 62 15.76 -10.35 2.15
CA VAL A 62 15.24 -11.72 2.16
C VAL A 62 15.44 -12.38 0.79
N VAL A 63 15.15 -11.66 -0.29
CA VAL A 63 15.34 -12.12 -1.68
C VAL A 63 16.81 -12.40 -1.97
N GLU A 64 17.72 -11.53 -1.51
CA GLU A 64 19.17 -11.74 -1.65
C GLU A 64 19.67 -12.96 -0.87
N ALA A 65 19.16 -13.17 0.35
CA ALA A 65 19.49 -14.34 1.14
C ALA A 65 18.99 -15.64 0.46
N LEU A 66 17.74 -15.60 -0.02
CA LEU A 66 17.11 -16.70 -0.73
C LEU A 66 17.83 -17.03 -2.04
N SER A 67 18.24 -16.01 -2.81
CA SER A 67 19.00 -16.21 -4.06
C SER A 67 20.33 -16.92 -3.83
N ARG A 68 21.05 -16.60 -2.76
CA ARG A 68 22.27 -17.32 -2.37
C ARG A 68 21.99 -18.78 -2.01
N GLN A 69 20.85 -19.05 -1.37
CA GLN A 69 20.48 -20.42 -0.97
C GLN A 69 20.13 -21.32 -2.16
N VAL A 70 19.58 -20.75 -3.23
CA VAL A 70 19.15 -21.49 -4.42
C VAL A 70 20.16 -21.44 -5.58
N ALA A 71 21.33 -20.86 -5.39
CA ALA A 71 22.32 -20.67 -6.45
C ALA A 71 22.75 -22.01 -7.11
N ASP A 72 22.98 -23.07 -6.30
CA ASP A 72 23.36 -24.39 -6.79
C ASP A 72 22.25 -25.08 -7.62
N LEU A 73 21.00 -24.60 -7.53
CA LEU A 73 19.85 -25.10 -8.29
C LEU A 73 19.71 -24.45 -9.66
N GLN A 74 20.64 -23.59 -10.07
CA GLN A 74 20.53 -22.76 -11.27
C GLN A 74 19.18 -22.04 -11.39
N SER A 75 18.62 -21.65 -10.24
CA SER A 75 17.30 -21.04 -10.11
C SER A 75 17.41 -19.54 -9.91
N VAL A 76 16.35 -18.84 -10.26
CA VAL A 76 16.19 -17.41 -10.01
C VAL A 76 15.10 -17.19 -8.97
N VAL A 77 15.27 -16.14 -8.16
CA VAL A 77 14.25 -15.62 -7.25
C VAL A 77 13.58 -14.44 -7.94
N ILE A 78 12.27 -14.46 -7.97
CA ILE A 78 11.44 -13.48 -8.68
C ILE A 78 10.50 -12.80 -7.69
N LEU A 79 10.37 -11.48 -7.81
CA LEU A 79 9.35 -10.69 -7.14
C LEU A 79 8.44 -10.09 -8.20
N SER A 80 7.14 -10.34 -8.10
CA SER A 80 6.13 -9.74 -8.97
C SER A 80 5.21 -8.78 -8.21
N ASP A 81 4.46 -7.99 -8.97
CA ASP A 81 3.34 -7.20 -8.44
C ASP A 81 2.05 -8.05 -8.33
N PRO A 82 0.92 -7.50 -7.81
CA PRO A 82 -0.34 -8.22 -7.69
C PRO A 82 -1.00 -8.60 -9.03
N ASP A 83 -0.58 -8.02 -10.13
CA ASP A 83 -1.06 -8.38 -11.47
C ASP A 83 -0.20 -9.52 -12.10
N GLY A 84 0.88 -9.93 -11.43
CA GLY A 84 1.84 -10.93 -11.91
C GLY A 84 2.93 -10.34 -12.81
N LEU A 85 3.11 -9.01 -12.83
CA LEU A 85 4.20 -8.36 -13.53
C LEU A 85 5.51 -8.59 -12.77
N VAL A 86 6.52 -9.14 -13.43
CA VAL A 86 7.86 -9.31 -12.85
C VAL A 86 8.48 -7.93 -12.60
N LEU A 87 8.74 -7.63 -11.32
CA LEU A 87 9.40 -6.41 -10.87
C LEU A 87 10.90 -6.59 -10.72
N HIS A 88 11.32 -7.75 -10.24
CA HIS A 88 12.72 -8.06 -9.95
C HIS A 88 13.02 -9.54 -10.16
N THR A 89 14.21 -9.83 -10.67
CA THR A 89 14.71 -11.19 -10.84
C THR A 89 16.17 -11.23 -10.37
N LEU A 90 16.49 -12.14 -9.46
CA LEU A 90 17.81 -12.28 -8.86
C LEU A 90 18.29 -13.74 -9.00
N GLY A 91 19.55 -13.93 -9.36
CA GLY A 91 20.20 -15.22 -9.53
C GLY A 91 21.61 -15.05 -10.07
N ASP A 92 22.31 -16.17 -10.31
CA ASP A 92 23.58 -16.12 -11.00
C ASP A 92 23.42 -15.75 -12.49
N THR A 93 24.54 -15.45 -13.16
CA THR A 93 24.51 -14.99 -14.55
C THR A 93 23.90 -16.02 -15.51
N GLN A 94 24.13 -17.33 -15.29
CA GLN A 94 23.59 -18.39 -16.17
C GLN A 94 22.07 -18.55 -15.94
N ALA A 95 21.64 -18.56 -14.67
CA ALA A 95 20.24 -18.63 -14.31
C ALA A 95 19.46 -17.44 -14.87
N LEU A 96 19.99 -16.22 -14.75
CA LEU A 96 19.37 -15.00 -15.30
C LEU A 96 19.25 -15.05 -16.83
N GLN A 97 20.27 -15.55 -17.55
CA GLN A 97 20.20 -15.71 -18.99
C GLN A 97 19.13 -16.72 -19.41
N LYS A 98 19.00 -17.84 -18.68
CA LYS A 98 17.94 -18.84 -18.91
C LYS A 98 16.56 -18.26 -18.62
N ALA A 99 16.40 -17.58 -17.49
CA ALA A 99 15.16 -16.91 -17.10
C ALA A 99 14.72 -15.89 -18.16
N GLN A 100 15.63 -15.09 -18.72
CA GLN A 100 15.35 -14.12 -19.76
C GLN A 100 14.82 -14.77 -21.04
N ARG A 101 15.30 -15.94 -21.43
CA ARG A 101 14.83 -16.69 -22.63
C ARG A 101 13.36 -17.11 -22.52
N VAL A 102 12.88 -17.39 -21.31
CA VAL A 102 11.49 -17.73 -21.03
C VAL A 102 10.67 -16.53 -20.54
N ALA A 103 11.25 -15.31 -20.62
CA ALA A 103 10.65 -14.06 -20.20
C ALA A 103 10.34 -13.96 -18.69
N LEU A 104 11.08 -14.66 -17.83
CA LEU A 104 11.12 -14.47 -16.39
C LEU A 104 12.06 -13.30 -16.04
N ALA A 105 11.75 -12.12 -16.55
CA ALA A 105 12.56 -10.91 -16.42
C ALA A 105 11.64 -9.68 -16.23
N PRO A 106 12.13 -8.59 -15.60
CA PRO A 106 11.33 -7.40 -15.36
C PRO A 106 10.61 -6.87 -16.59
N GLY A 107 9.35 -6.49 -16.42
CA GLY A 107 8.47 -5.98 -17.48
C GLY A 107 7.67 -7.06 -18.21
N ASN A 108 7.77 -8.32 -17.83
CA ASN A 108 6.95 -9.39 -18.37
C ASN A 108 5.83 -9.76 -17.41
N LEU A 109 4.63 -9.95 -17.95
CA LEU A 109 3.45 -10.33 -17.19
C LEU A 109 3.33 -11.86 -17.13
N TRP A 110 3.12 -12.38 -15.92
CA TRP A 110 2.96 -13.81 -15.64
C TRP A 110 1.62 -14.11 -14.97
N SER A 111 0.59 -13.34 -15.29
CA SER A 111 -0.79 -13.65 -14.89
C SER A 111 -1.26 -14.96 -15.52
N GLU A 112 -2.14 -15.69 -14.84
CA GLU A 112 -2.74 -16.92 -15.36
C GLU A 112 -3.56 -16.66 -16.64
N SER A 113 -4.25 -15.52 -16.71
CA SER A 113 -5.01 -15.11 -17.91
C SER A 113 -4.12 -14.79 -19.12
N GLY A 114 -2.86 -14.43 -18.90
CA GLY A 114 -1.92 -14.10 -19.97
C GLY A 114 -1.01 -15.26 -20.37
N ARG A 115 -0.56 -16.06 -19.40
CA ARG A 115 0.45 -17.13 -19.63
C ARG A 115 -0.01 -18.52 -19.22
N GLY A 116 -1.30 -18.69 -18.92
CA GLY A 116 -1.82 -19.99 -18.48
C GLY A 116 -1.28 -20.37 -17.10
N THR A 117 -1.46 -21.66 -16.77
CA THR A 117 -0.98 -22.23 -15.50
C THR A 117 0.52 -22.05 -15.37
N ASN A 118 0.91 -21.29 -14.36
CA ASN A 118 2.28 -21.03 -13.93
C ASN A 118 2.25 -20.67 -12.45
N ALA A 119 3.35 -20.82 -11.72
CA ALA A 119 3.32 -20.68 -10.26
C ALA A 119 2.90 -19.24 -9.81
N ILE A 120 3.41 -18.19 -10.46
CA ILE A 120 3.06 -16.79 -10.11
C ILE A 120 1.56 -16.53 -10.30
N GLY A 121 1.05 -16.76 -11.50
CA GLY A 121 -0.34 -16.49 -11.84
C GLY A 121 -1.33 -17.37 -11.09
N THR A 122 -0.99 -18.65 -10.89
CA THR A 122 -1.83 -19.59 -10.14
C THR A 122 -1.86 -19.24 -8.65
N ALA A 123 -0.72 -18.89 -8.04
CA ALA A 123 -0.67 -18.44 -6.64
C ALA A 123 -1.52 -17.19 -6.39
N LEU A 124 -1.54 -16.23 -7.33
CA LEU A 124 -2.43 -15.07 -7.28
C LEU A 124 -3.92 -15.47 -7.37
N ALA A 125 -4.24 -16.41 -8.26
CA ALA A 125 -5.61 -16.83 -8.50
C ALA A 125 -6.24 -17.59 -7.31
N ILE A 126 -5.42 -18.31 -6.53
CA ILE A 126 -5.88 -19.10 -5.38
C ILE A 126 -5.64 -18.43 -4.03
N ASP A 127 -4.95 -17.27 -3.99
CA ASP A 127 -4.44 -16.61 -2.77
C ASP A 127 -3.68 -17.57 -1.83
N ASP A 128 -2.95 -18.52 -2.41
CA ASP A 128 -2.10 -19.44 -1.65
C ASP A 128 -0.87 -19.84 -2.45
N GLY A 129 0.12 -20.46 -1.77
CA GLY A 129 1.31 -20.95 -2.43
C GLY A 129 1.05 -22.20 -3.26
N CYS A 130 1.78 -22.33 -4.37
CA CYS A 130 1.73 -23.51 -5.22
C CYS A 130 3.10 -23.82 -5.85
N GLU A 131 3.23 -25.07 -6.31
CA GLU A 131 4.34 -25.55 -7.13
C GLU A 131 3.79 -25.98 -8.48
N ILE A 132 4.47 -25.60 -9.54
CA ILE A 132 4.15 -26.02 -10.92
C ILE A 132 5.41 -26.61 -11.54
N ASP A 133 5.37 -27.88 -11.85
CA ASP A 133 6.53 -28.62 -12.35
C ASP A 133 6.31 -29.14 -13.78
N GLY A 134 7.27 -28.91 -14.63
CA GLY A 134 7.34 -29.52 -15.98
C GLY A 134 6.02 -29.35 -16.75
N ARG A 135 5.42 -30.48 -17.12
CA ARG A 135 4.18 -30.58 -17.93
C ARG A 135 2.92 -30.05 -17.23
N GLN A 136 3.02 -29.67 -15.95
CA GLN A 136 1.93 -28.99 -15.25
C GLN A 136 1.73 -27.55 -15.76
N HIS A 137 2.78 -26.93 -16.35
CA HIS A 137 2.65 -25.65 -17.02
C HIS A 137 1.74 -25.76 -18.25
N PHE A 138 0.84 -24.79 -18.40
CA PHE A 138 -0.08 -24.75 -19.54
C PHE A 138 0.67 -24.55 -20.88
N LEU A 139 1.61 -23.59 -20.90
CA LEU A 139 2.40 -23.31 -22.11
C LEU A 139 3.50 -24.34 -22.31
N THR A 140 3.57 -24.93 -23.52
CA THR A 140 4.56 -25.92 -23.90
C THR A 140 6.00 -25.45 -23.70
N ARG A 141 6.28 -24.18 -23.99
CA ARG A 141 7.62 -23.57 -23.80
C ARG A 141 8.09 -23.53 -22.36
N ASN A 142 7.18 -23.56 -21.38
CA ASN A 142 7.48 -23.52 -19.95
C ASN A 142 7.64 -24.91 -19.32
N GLN A 143 7.39 -25.98 -20.06
CA GLN A 143 7.40 -27.35 -19.54
C GLN A 143 8.79 -27.88 -19.13
N ASN A 144 9.85 -27.11 -19.32
CA ASN A 144 11.18 -27.40 -18.79
C ASN A 144 11.50 -26.68 -17.48
N LEU A 145 10.49 -25.97 -16.90
CA LEU A 145 10.64 -25.22 -15.67
C LEU A 145 10.02 -25.96 -14.49
N TYR A 146 10.64 -25.79 -13.34
CA TYR A 146 10.03 -25.95 -12.02
C TYR A 146 9.87 -24.55 -11.43
N CYS A 147 8.70 -24.25 -10.89
CA CYS A 147 8.37 -22.97 -10.29
C CYS A 147 7.65 -23.20 -8.96
N ALA A 148 8.04 -22.47 -7.92
CA ALA A 148 7.41 -22.50 -6.62
C ALA A 148 7.12 -21.07 -6.17
N ALA A 149 5.85 -20.73 -5.92
CA ALA A 149 5.43 -19.39 -5.64
C ALA A 149 4.60 -19.28 -4.36
N MET A 150 4.71 -18.14 -3.69
CA MET A 150 3.90 -17.76 -2.53
C MET A 150 3.45 -16.30 -2.67
N PRO A 151 2.15 -16.00 -2.60
CA PRO A 151 1.68 -14.62 -2.59
C PRO A 151 2.11 -13.93 -1.30
N LEU A 152 2.48 -12.66 -1.43
CA LEU A 152 2.85 -11.77 -0.32
C LEU A 152 1.65 -10.91 0.05
N GLN A 153 1.30 -10.94 1.33
CA GLN A 153 0.18 -10.18 1.87
C GLN A 153 0.67 -8.91 2.57
N ARG A 154 0.00 -7.78 2.27
CA ARG A 154 0.19 -6.55 3.04
C ARG A 154 -0.43 -6.68 4.43
N PRO A 155 -0.01 -5.81 5.38
CA PRO A 155 -0.62 -5.77 6.70
C PRO A 155 -2.14 -5.53 6.69
N ASP A 156 -2.68 -4.89 5.68
CA ASP A 156 -4.12 -4.65 5.48
C ASP A 156 -4.88 -5.86 4.87
N GLY A 157 -4.19 -6.97 4.66
CA GLY A 157 -4.77 -8.20 4.12
C GLY A 157 -4.83 -8.26 2.59
N SER A 158 -4.47 -7.20 1.86
CA SER A 158 -4.43 -7.21 0.39
C SER A 158 -3.18 -7.91 -0.14
N ILE A 159 -3.26 -8.50 -1.34
CA ILE A 159 -2.09 -9.08 -2.01
C ILE A 159 -1.17 -7.95 -2.49
N ALA A 160 0.13 -8.07 -2.20
CA ALA A 160 1.17 -7.12 -2.60
C ALA A 160 1.89 -7.53 -3.88
N GLY A 161 1.92 -8.83 -4.15
CA GLY A 161 2.66 -9.46 -5.22
C GLY A 161 2.93 -10.91 -4.90
N VAL A 162 3.90 -11.50 -5.58
CA VAL A 162 4.30 -12.90 -5.40
C VAL A 162 5.82 -13.01 -5.29
N LEU A 163 6.27 -13.83 -4.37
CA LEU A 163 7.64 -14.33 -4.33
C LEU A 163 7.68 -15.71 -4.99
N ASP A 164 8.56 -15.89 -5.97
CA ASP A 164 8.69 -17.12 -6.74
C ASP A 164 10.14 -17.54 -6.84
N ILE A 165 10.40 -18.86 -6.88
CA ILE A 165 11.65 -19.46 -7.29
C ILE A 165 11.37 -20.29 -8.54
N SER A 166 12.07 -19.97 -9.62
CA SER A 166 11.98 -20.69 -10.89
C SER A 166 13.34 -21.19 -11.33
N GLY A 167 13.39 -22.43 -11.77
CA GLY A 167 14.60 -23.07 -12.25
C GLY A 167 14.32 -24.21 -13.23
N PRO A 168 15.36 -24.93 -13.74
CA PRO A 168 15.17 -26.05 -14.62
C PRO A 168 14.54 -27.25 -13.87
N ALA A 169 13.51 -27.86 -14.44
CA ALA A 169 12.79 -29.01 -13.85
C ALA A 169 13.65 -30.24 -13.58
N ASN A 170 14.82 -30.37 -14.23
CA ASN A 170 15.73 -31.50 -14.06
C ASN A 170 16.67 -31.38 -12.83
N PHE A 171 16.52 -30.35 -12.01
CA PHE A 171 17.23 -30.19 -10.73
C PHE A 171 16.39 -30.68 -9.56
N PRO A 172 17.03 -31.05 -8.41
CA PRO A 172 16.29 -31.47 -7.22
C PRO A 172 15.65 -30.27 -6.51
N HIS A 173 14.30 -30.16 -6.53
CA HIS A 173 13.53 -29.04 -5.95
C HIS A 173 12.82 -29.41 -4.66
N GLN A 174 13.16 -30.49 -3.98
CA GLN A 174 12.44 -31.06 -2.83
C GLN A 174 12.16 -30.06 -1.67
N HIS A 175 13.00 -29.03 -1.52
CA HIS A 175 12.87 -28.04 -0.43
C HIS A 175 12.49 -26.64 -0.91
N THR A 176 12.42 -26.42 -2.23
CA THR A 176 12.25 -25.09 -2.82
C THR A 176 10.98 -24.40 -2.36
N PHE A 177 9.87 -25.12 -2.33
CA PHE A 177 8.60 -24.57 -1.87
C PHE A 177 8.62 -24.20 -0.37
N GLY A 178 9.31 -25.00 0.46
CA GLY A 178 9.52 -24.68 1.87
C GLY A 178 10.30 -23.37 2.06
N TRP A 179 11.33 -23.14 1.24
CA TRP A 179 12.13 -21.91 1.28
C TRP A 179 11.34 -20.69 0.86
N VAL A 180 10.55 -20.78 -0.23
CA VAL A 180 9.66 -19.69 -0.65
C VAL A 180 8.66 -19.33 0.44
N LYS A 181 8.02 -20.34 1.05
CA LYS A 181 7.08 -20.12 2.18
C LYS A 181 7.74 -19.43 3.37
N ALA A 182 8.95 -19.87 3.74
CA ALA A 182 9.69 -19.28 4.85
C ALA A 182 10.08 -17.83 4.56
N ALA A 183 10.56 -17.55 3.35
CA ALA A 183 10.94 -16.21 2.91
C ALA A 183 9.72 -15.27 2.83
N ALA A 184 8.60 -15.73 2.27
CA ALA A 184 7.36 -14.95 2.22
C ALA A 184 6.86 -14.59 3.64
N LYS A 185 6.84 -15.58 4.55
CA LYS A 185 6.51 -15.37 5.96
C LYS A 185 7.41 -14.32 6.61
N GLN A 186 8.72 -14.36 6.33
CA GLN A 186 9.68 -13.38 6.85
C GLN A 186 9.40 -11.97 6.32
N ILE A 187 9.10 -11.82 5.03
CA ILE A 187 8.76 -10.53 4.41
C ILE A 187 7.48 -9.97 5.07
N GLU A 188 6.42 -10.77 5.19
CA GLU A 188 5.15 -10.35 5.80
C GLU A 188 5.33 -9.96 7.28
N TYR A 189 6.12 -10.72 8.04
CA TYR A 189 6.47 -10.41 9.42
C TYR A 189 7.18 -9.07 9.54
N LEU A 190 8.21 -8.85 8.74
CA LEU A 190 8.95 -7.58 8.72
C LEU A 190 8.04 -6.43 8.31
N TRP A 191 7.11 -6.67 7.38
CA TRP A 191 6.18 -5.64 6.93
C TRP A 191 5.29 -5.14 8.06
N VAL A 192 4.65 -6.04 8.80
CA VAL A 192 3.82 -5.65 9.95
C VAL A 192 4.64 -4.88 10.99
N LYS A 193 5.86 -5.36 11.31
CA LYS A 193 6.73 -4.70 12.30
C LYS A 193 7.19 -3.31 11.86
N GLN A 194 7.53 -3.12 10.58
CA GLN A 194 8.00 -1.84 10.04
C GLN A 194 6.86 -0.84 9.76
N SER A 195 5.67 -1.33 9.46
CA SER A 195 4.49 -0.49 9.22
C SER A 195 3.82 -0.01 10.50
N LEU A 196 4.26 -0.49 11.66
CA LEU A 196 3.63 -0.16 12.93
C LEU A 196 3.82 1.31 13.29
N HIS A 197 2.70 2.03 13.39
CA HIS A 197 2.70 3.41 13.85
C HIS A 197 2.91 3.53 15.35
N PRO A 198 3.56 4.62 15.84
CA PRO A 198 3.78 4.85 17.27
C PRO A 198 2.52 4.90 18.13
N GLU A 199 1.36 5.10 17.53
CA GLU A 199 0.04 5.19 18.18
C GLU A 199 -0.72 3.86 18.19
N GLN A 200 -0.15 2.78 17.63
CA GLN A 200 -0.80 1.49 17.49
C GLN A 200 -0.36 0.49 18.54
N TRP A 201 -1.28 -0.37 18.88
CA TRP A 201 -1.05 -1.55 19.69
C TRP A 201 -0.61 -2.71 18.80
N LEU A 202 0.38 -3.46 19.23
CA LEU A 202 0.79 -4.71 18.59
C LEU A 202 0.54 -5.88 19.55
N MET A 203 -0.32 -6.79 19.13
CA MET A 203 -0.53 -8.07 19.79
C MET A 203 0.27 -9.14 19.06
N SER A 204 1.12 -9.84 19.80
CA SER A 204 1.91 -10.98 19.35
C SER A 204 1.42 -12.22 20.09
N LEU A 205 1.12 -13.31 19.33
CA LEU A 205 0.66 -14.57 19.90
C LEU A 205 1.42 -15.74 19.28
N HIS A 206 1.68 -16.77 20.09
CA HIS A 206 2.13 -18.07 19.61
C HIS A 206 1.72 -19.18 20.58
N ARG A 207 1.59 -20.41 20.11
CA ARG A 207 1.26 -21.59 20.97
C ARG A 207 2.40 -21.96 21.89
N GLN A 208 3.63 -21.69 21.51
CA GLN A 208 4.86 -21.90 22.29
C GLN A 208 5.47 -20.54 22.67
N VAL A 209 5.87 -20.38 23.89
CA VAL A 209 6.37 -19.10 24.44
C VAL A 209 7.71 -18.68 23.82
N ASP A 210 8.57 -19.64 23.50
CA ASP A 210 9.89 -19.44 22.89
C ASP A 210 9.84 -19.01 21.42
N LYS A 211 8.67 -19.15 20.78
CA LYS A 211 8.42 -18.69 19.40
C LYS A 211 7.86 -17.26 19.31
N LEU A 212 7.58 -16.62 20.43
CA LEU A 212 7.31 -15.19 20.46
C LEU A 212 8.61 -14.43 20.09
N ASP A 213 8.48 -13.34 19.34
CA ASP A 213 9.56 -12.58 18.68
C ASP A 213 10.24 -13.33 17.51
N SER A 214 9.61 -14.38 16.98
CA SER A 214 10.04 -15.06 15.77
C SER A 214 9.09 -14.79 14.60
N VAL A 215 9.51 -15.16 13.39
CA VAL A 215 8.68 -15.06 12.17
C VAL A 215 7.43 -15.96 12.20
N GLU A 216 7.31 -16.83 13.21
CA GLU A 216 6.19 -17.74 13.39
C GLU A 216 5.07 -17.14 14.25
N GLU A 217 5.31 -15.97 14.88
CA GLU A 217 4.28 -15.34 15.71
C GLU A 217 3.11 -14.80 14.88
N LEU A 218 1.93 -14.91 15.48
CA LEU A 218 0.71 -14.30 14.96
C LEU A 218 0.71 -12.83 15.37
N LEU A 219 0.61 -11.94 14.38
CA LEU A 219 0.65 -10.49 14.60
C LEU A 219 -0.70 -9.86 14.28
N LEU A 220 -1.25 -9.12 15.24
CA LEU A 220 -2.45 -8.30 15.09
C LEU A 220 -2.16 -6.88 15.56
N VAL A 221 -2.59 -5.89 14.77
CA VAL A 221 -2.37 -4.47 15.04
C VAL A 221 -3.70 -3.78 15.27
N PHE A 222 -3.77 -3.00 16.35
CA PHE A 222 -4.98 -2.26 16.70
C PHE A 222 -4.68 -0.76 16.79
N SER A 223 -5.56 0.04 16.19
CA SER A 223 -5.62 1.49 16.38
C SER A 223 -6.80 1.79 17.32
N ASP A 224 -6.52 2.45 18.44
CA ASP A 224 -7.47 2.56 19.55
C ASP A 224 -7.96 1.18 20.01
N ASN A 225 -9.15 0.77 19.67
CA ASN A 225 -9.70 -0.55 20.00
C ASN A 225 -10.05 -1.37 18.74
N VAL A 226 -9.68 -0.90 17.54
CA VAL A 226 -10.11 -1.50 16.27
C VAL A 226 -8.94 -2.19 15.60
N LEU A 227 -9.17 -3.42 15.12
CA LEU A 227 -8.21 -4.18 14.33
C LEU A 227 -7.96 -3.49 12.99
N THR A 228 -6.70 -3.14 12.70
CA THR A 228 -6.32 -2.40 11.48
C THR A 228 -5.35 -3.15 10.59
N ALA A 229 -4.63 -4.13 11.13
CA ALA A 229 -3.66 -4.89 10.36
C ALA A 229 -3.34 -6.23 11.04
N GLY A 230 -2.76 -7.16 10.26
CA GLY A 230 -2.27 -8.44 10.76
C GLY A 230 -1.37 -9.12 9.74
N ASN A 231 -0.62 -10.15 10.16
CA ASN A 231 0.07 -11.02 9.20
C ASN A 231 -0.84 -12.17 8.76
N ARG A 232 -0.51 -12.80 7.63
CA ARG A 232 -1.26 -13.95 7.06
C ARG A 232 -1.46 -15.07 8.06
N LEU A 233 -0.48 -15.33 8.93
CA LEU A 233 -0.60 -16.37 9.96
C LEU A 233 -1.75 -16.08 10.93
N ALA A 234 -1.84 -14.86 11.44
CA ALA A 234 -2.91 -14.44 12.34
C ALA A 234 -4.27 -14.44 11.62
N MET A 235 -4.32 -13.96 10.38
CA MET A 235 -5.55 -13.95 9.60
C MET A 235 -6.09 -15.37 9.39
N ARG A 236 -5.26 -16.32 9.02
CA ARG A 236 -5.66 -17.73 8.85
C ARG A 236 -6.06 -18.38 10.15
N GLU A 237 -5.29 -18.18 11.22
CA GLU A 237 -5.55 -18.79 12.53
C GLU A 237 -6.88 -18.33 13.13
N PHE A 238 -7.23 -17.05 12.98
CA PHE A 238 -8.46 -16.47 13.53
C PHE A 238 -9.60 -16.39 12.49
N GLY A 239 -9.42 -16.90 11.29
CA GLY A 239 -10.44 -16.86 10.22
C GLY A 239 -10.80 -15.45 9.78
N LEU A 240 -9.80 -14.53 9.77
CA LEU A 240 -10.00 -13.12 9.43
C LEU A 240 -9.84 -12.87 7.94
N SER A 241 -10.64 -11.96 7.42
CA SER A 241 -10.53 -11.42 6.06
C SER A 241 -10.16 -9.95 6.06
N ALA A 242 -9.61 -9.44 4.97
CA ALA A 242 -9.30 -8.02 4.80
C ALA A 242 -10.51 -7.10 5.02
N ALA A 243 -11.72 -7.55 4.67
CA ALA A 243 -12.96 -6.80 4.86
C ALA A 243 -13.31 -6.53 6.33
N GLN A 244 -12.76 -7.31 7.26
CA GLN A 244 -13.03 -7.16 8.69
C GLN A 244 -12.10 -6.15 9.38
N PHE A 245 -11.03 -5.72 8.70
CA PHE A 245 -10.19 -4.62 9.20
C PHE A 245 -11.00 -3.33 9.25
N GLY A 246 -10.82 -2.57 10.31
CA GLY A 246 -11.63 -1.38 10.59
C GLY A 246 -13.00 -1.64 11.22
N GLN A 247 -13.42 -2.91 11.35
CA GLN A 247 -14.73 -3.29 11.89
C GLN A 247 -14.62 -4.05 13.21
N LEU A 248 -13.68 -5.00 13.31
CA LEU A 248 -13.51 -5.82 14.51
C LEU A 248 -12.80 -5.05 15.62
N THR A 249 -13.29 -5.19 16.82
CA THR A 249 -12.67 -4.59 18.01
C THR A 249 -11.78 -5.58 18.75
N PHE A 250 -10.86 -5.09 19.56
CA PHE A 250 -10.03 -5.91 20.45
C PHE A 250 -10.91 -6.78 21.36
N ALA A 251 -11.96 -6.18 21.96
CA ALA A 251 -12.86 -6.87 22.84
C ALA A 251 -13.71 -7.96 22.14
N SER A 252 -14.02 -7.79 20.85
CA SER A 252 -14.74 -8.82 20.10
C SER A 252 -13.87 -10.05 19.78
N LEU A 253 -12.56 -9.85 19.57
CA LEU A 253 -11.62 -10.93 19.32
C LEU A 253 -11.13 -11.59 20.62
N PHE A 254 -10.96 -10.79 21.67
CA PHE A 254 -10.40 -11.21 22.95
C PHE A 254 -11.27 -10.74 24.13
N PRO A 255 -12.48 -11.29 24.31
CA PRO A 255 -13.44 -10.80 25.30
C PRO A 255 -12.98 -10.97 26.76
N THR A 256 -12.03 -11.86 27.00
CA THR A 256 -11.46 -12.10 28.34
C THR A 256 -10.29 -11.19 28.69
N LEU A 257 -9.83 -10.37 27.73
CA LEU A 257 -8.68 -9.49 27.92
C LEU A 257 -9.10 -8.02 27.99
N THR A 258 -8.35 -7.28 28.78
CA THR A 258 -8.33 -5.81 28.70
C THR A 258 -7.14 -5.36 27.86
N GLN A 259 -7.32 -4.29 27.08
CA GLN A 259 -6.24 -3.74 26.23
C GLN A 259 -5.23 -2.95 27.07
N THR A 260 -4.45 -3.69 27.87
CA THR A 260 -3.37 -3.17 28.73
C THR A 260 -2.03 -3.77 28.32
N ALA A 261 -0.95 -3.00 28.45
CA ALA A 261 0.38 -3.46 28.06
C ALA A 261 0.81 -4.71 28.84
N VAL A 262 1.25 -5.72 28.10
CA VAL A 262 1.75 -6.99 28.62
C VAL A 262 3.12 -7.26 27.99
N SER A 263 4.19 -7.06 28.76
CA SER A 263 5.58 -7.25 28.29
C SER A 263 6.09 -8.67 28.52
N VAL A 264 5.66 -9.32 29.61
CA VAL A 264 5.97 -10.72 29.85
C VAL A 264 4.88 -11.60 29.24
N PRO A 265 5.23 -12.68 28.53
CA PRO A 265 4.23 -13.55 27.94
C PRO A 265 3.23 -14.09 28.95
N LEU A 266 1.94 -13.94 28.70
CA LEU A 266 0.87 -14.50 29.52
C LEU A 266 0.09 -15.54 28.71
N PRO A 267 -0.47 -16.58 29.40
CA PRO A 267 -1.32 -17.56 28.73
C PRO A 267 -2.67 -16.94 28.35
N LEU A 268 -3.20 -17.36 27.20
CA LEU A 268 -4.50 -16.97 26.67
C LEU A 268 -5.20 -18.19 26.08
N THR A 269 -6.46 -18.39 26.44
CA THR A 269 -7.31 -19.38 25.80
C THR A 269 -8.33 -18.69 24.94
N THR A 270 -8.44 -19.11 23.68
CA THR A 270 -9.40 -18.64 22.68
C THR A 270 -10.16 -19.84 22.10
N PRO A 271 -11.24 -19.64 21.33
CA PRO A 271 -11.91 -20.73 20.63
C PRO A 271 -10.98 -21.52 19.69
N GLN A 272 -9.94 -20.89 19.15
CA GLN A 272 -8.95 -21.51 18.24
C GLN A 272 -7.86 -22.30 18.98
N GLY A 273 -7.72 -22.12 20.31
CA GLY A 273 -6.75 -22.87 21.09
C GLY A 273 -6.10 -22.07 22.24
N ARG A 274 -5.01 -22.64 22.73
CA ARG A 274 -4.19 -22.02 23.80
C ARG A 274 -2.96 -21.35 23.19
N TYR A 275 -2.70 -20.11 23.62
CA TYR A 275 -1.57 -19.29 23.17
C TYR A 275 -0.86 -18.66 24.37
N HIS A 276 0.35 -18.18 24.10
CA HIS A 276 1.00 -17.16 24.91
C HIS A 276 0.94 -15.85 24.12
N TYR A 277 0.71 -14.74 24.79
CA TYR A 277 0.60 -13.44 24.12
C TYR A 277 1.42 -12.37 24.82
N ARG A 278 1.81 -11.38 24.04
CA ARG A 278 2.28 -10.07 24.48
C ARG A 278 1.43 -8.99 23.83
N LEU A 279 1.24 -7.90 24.55
CA LEU A 279 0.52 -6.74 24.04
C LEU A 279 1.38 -5.49 24.24
N ARG A 280 2.01 -5.04 23.17
CA ARG A 280 2.84 -3.83 23.17
C ARG A 280 1.95 -2.61 23.03
N ALA A 281 1.99 -1.71 24.03
CA ALA A 281 1.29 -0.43 23.99
C ALA A 281 1.91 0.53 22.96
N PRO A 282 1.13 1.51 22.49
CA PRO A 282 1.64 2.63 21.71
C PRO A 282 2.79 3.33 22.41
N THR A 283 3.86 3.64 21.68
CA THR A 283 5.00 4.42 22.20
C THR A 283 4.65 5.90 22.34
N ARG A 284 3.70 6.39 21.51
CA ARG A 284 2.99 7.67 21.69
C ARG A 284 1.55 7.33 22.07
N ARG A 285 1.22 7.50 23.33
CA ARG A 285 -0.17 7.49 23.74
C ARG A 285 -0.86 8.64 23.00
N ARG A 286 -1.87 8.34 22.16
CA ARG A 286 -2.81 9.38 21.77
C ARG A 286 -3.32 9.93 23.12
N VAL A 287 -2.87 11.11 23.50
CA VAL A 287 -3.55 11.86 24.54
C VAL A 287 -4.95 11.98 23.96
N ALA A 288 -5.91 11.27 24.57
CA ALA A 288 -7.31 11.49 24.26
C ALA A 288 -7.44 13.01 24.28
N VAL A 289 -7.64 13.61 23.10
CA VAL A 289 -7.83 15.04 23.01
C VAL A 289 -9.10 15.25 23.83
N SER A 290 -8.90 15.57 25.12
CA SER A 290 -9.97 16.11 25.95
C SER A 290 -10.69 17.12 25.08
N ALA A 291 -12.01 17.09 25.08
CA ALA A 291 -12.82 17.98 24.26
C ALA A 291 -12.08 19.30 24.08
N PRO A 292 -11.84 19.76 22.84
CA PRO A 292 -10.94 20.87 22.61
C PRO A 292 -11.30 21.96 23.59
N PRO A 293 -10.33 22.55 24.30
CA PRO A 293 -10.62 23.57 25.31
C PRO A 293 -11.55 24.57 24.66
N ALA A 294 -12.56 25.02 25.38
CA ALA A 294 -13.61 25.90 24.86
C ALA A 294 -12.99 26.94 23.93
N MET A 295 -13.50 27.03 22.69
CA MET A 295 -12.93 27.85 21.64
C MET A 295 -12.86 29.30 22.12
N HIS A 296 -11.70 29.74 22.55
CA HIS A 296 -11.45 31.11 22.96
C HIS A 296 -10.84 31.85 21.78
N LEU A 297 -11.65 32.57 21.04
CA LEU A 297 -11.17 33.50 20.03
C LEU A 297 -10.97 34.86 20.70
N PRO A 298 -9.75 35.41 20.67
CA PRO A 298 -9.56 36.78 21.15
C PRO A 298 -10.43 37.71 20.33
N PHE A 299 -11.10 38.65 21.01
CA PHE A 299 -11.95 39.66 20.40
C PHE A 299 -13.32 39.23 19.85
N THR A 300 -13.76 37.99 20.09
CA THR A 300 -15.10 37.53 19.71
C THR A 300 -15.86 36.96 20.91
N SER A 301 -17.17 37.13 20.91
CA SER A 301 -18.00 36.41 21.86
C SER A 301 -18.04 34.92 21.53
N PRO A 302 -18.29 34.01 22.50
CA PRO A 302 -18.44 32.58 22.23
C PRO A 302 -19.43 32.25 21.11
N ARG A 303 -20.55 33.01 21.04
CA ARG A 303 -21.58 32.85 19.99
C ARG A 303 -21.07 33.22 18.59
N GLU A 304 -20.24 34.25 18.49
CA GLU A 304 -19.62 34.65 17.22
C GLU A 304 -18.59 33.60 16.75
N GLY A 305 -17.79 33.09 17.67
CA GLY A 305 -16.85 32.01 17.39
C GLY A 305 -17.53 30.75 16.82
N GLU A 306 -18.66 30.33 17.40
CA GLU A 306 -19.48 29.24 16.89
C GLU A 306 -20.07 29.54 15.50
N LYS A 307 -20.51 30.78 15.26
CA LYS A 307 -21.01 31.20 13.95
C LYS A 307 -19.94 31.12 12.89
N LEU A 308 -18.73 31.62 13.16
CA LEU A 308 -17.58 31.53 12.27
C LEU A 308 -17.22 30.07 11.97
N LEU A 309 -17.25 29.21 12.99
CA LEU A 309 -16.97 27.78 12.83
C LEU A 309 -18.04 27.09 11.96
N ARG A 310 -19.33 27.42 12.11
CA ARG A 310 -20.39 26.87 11.24
C ARG A 310 -20.19 27.29 9.79
N LEU A 311 -19.86 28.58 9.54
CA LEU A 311 -19.58 29.09 8.19
C LEU A 311 -18.36 28.37 7.57
N LEU A 312 -17.28 28.24 8.34
CA LEU A 312 -16.11 27.49 7.89
C LEU A 312 -16.46 26.03 7.57
N ASN A 313 -17.18 25.35 8.44
CA ASN A 313 -17.60 23.96 8.23
C ASN A 313 -18.57 23.79 7.04
N ALA A 314 -19.32 24.84 6.70
CA ALA A 314 -20.14 24.88 5.47
C ALA A 314 -19.31 25.12 4.18
N GLY A 315 -17.99 25.29 4.30
CA GLY A 315 -17.10 25.54 3.16
C GLY A 315 -17.10 27.00 2.70
N ILE A 316 -17.57 27.92 3.52
CA ILE A 316 -17.56 29.36 3.22
C ILE A 316 -16.19 29.90 3.58
N ALA A 317 -15.57 30.63 2.67
CA ALA A 317 -14.30 31.32 2.90
C ALA A 317 -14.49 32.46 3.91
N LEU A 318 -13.62 32.53 4.91
CA LEU A 318 -13.63 33.58 5.93
C LEU A 318 -12.50 34.58 5.63
N CYS A 319 -12.84 35.88 5.67
CA CYS A 319 -11.84 36.95 5.64
C CYS A 319 -11.61 37.44 7.06
N ILE A 320 -10.35 37.46 7.51
CA ILE A 320 -9.95 37.95 8.84
C ILE A 320 -9.11 39.20 8.62
N GLU A 321 -9.62 40.33 9.04
CA GLU A 321 -8.99 41.63 8.88
C GLU A 321 -8.47 42.16 10.23
N GLY A 322 -7.46 43.01 10.20
CA GLY A 322 -6.87 43.66 11.37
C GLY A 322 -5.44 44.09 11.13
N GLU A 323 -4.89 44.90 12.03
CA GLU A 323 -3.52 45.41 11.98
C GLU A 323 -2.46 44.31 12.11
N THR A 324 -1.21 44.59 11.75
CA THR A 324 -0.09 43.70 11.96
C THR A 324 0.05 43.40 13.47
N GLY A 325 0.19 42.12 13.82
CA GLY A 325 0.25 41.70 15.24
C GLY A 325 -1.11 41.43 15.91
N SER A 326 -2.27 41.74 15.28
CA SER A 326 -3.59 41.54 15.86
C SER A 326 -4.05 40.07 16.04
N GLY A 327 -3.18 39.09 15.80
CA GLY A 327 -3.49 37.69 16.06
C GLY A 327 -4.29 36.97 14.97
N LYS A 328 -4.37 37.49 13.74
CA LYS A 328 -5.09 36.85 12.61
C LYS A 328 -4.73 35.42 12.37
N GLU A 329 -3.42 35.10 12.47
CA GLU A 329 -2.94 33.71 12.31
C GLU A 329 -3.41 32.81 13.47
N TYR A 330 -3.40 33.33 14.70
CA TYR A 330 -3.89 32.61 15.87
C TYR A 330 -5.38 32.26 15.72
N VAL A 331 -6.20 33.20 15.29
CA VAL A 331 -7.65 33.01 15.02
C VAL A 331 -7.83 31.93 13.94
N SER A 332 -7.10 32.01 12.83
CA SER A 332 -7.19 31.05 11.73
C SER A 332 -6.79 29.64 12.16
N ARG A 333 -5.71 29.49 12.94
CA ARG A 333 -5.27 28.21 13.50
C ARG A 333 -6.27 27.65 14.50
N THR A 334 -6.89 28.52 15.32
CA THR A 334 -7.90 28.12 16.31
C THR A 334 -9.17 27.63 15.60
N LEU A 335 -9.66 28.34 14.59
CA LEU A 335 -10.79 27.90 13.76
C LEU A 335 -10.50 26.58 13.07
N HIS A 336 -9.30 26.39 12.51
CA HIS A 336 -8.91 25.12 11.90
C HIS A 336 -8.95 23.98 12.91
N ARG A 337 -8.37 24.14 14.12
CA ARG A 337 -8.35 23.11 15.17
C ARG A 337 -9.74 22.67 15.62
N HIS A 338 -10.74 23.53 15.54
CA HIS A 338 -12.12 23.23 15.93
C HIS A 338 -13.02 22.85 14.75
N SER A 339 -12.52 22.97 13.50
CA SER A 339 -13.28 22.65 12.30
C SER A 339 -13.35 21.15 12.01
N ARG A 340 -14.23 20.76 11.09
CA ARG A 340 -14.31 19.39 10.57
C ARG A 340 -13.02 18.96 9.85
N TRP A 341 -12.17 19.90 9.44
CA TRP A 341 -10.88 19.63 8.79
C TRP A 341 -9.68 19.63 9.75
N ARG A 342 -9.92 19.56 11.06
CA ARG A 342 -8.86 19.56 12.10
C ARG A 342 -7.79 18.48 11.94
N SER A 343 -8.13 17.35 11.34
CA SER A 343 -7.20 16.26 11.01
C SER A 343 -6.38 16.53 9.76
N GLY A 344 -6.78 17.49 8.92
CA GLY A 344 -6.08 17.88 7.72
C GLY A 344 -4.96 18.88 7.97
N LYS A 345 -4.13 19.12 6.97
CA LYS A 345 -3.02 20.07 7.08
C LYS A 345 -3.53 21.52 7.11
N PHE A 346 -2.95 22.33 8.01
CA PHE A 346 -3.08 23.78 7.96
C PHE A 346 -1.92 24.36 7.15
N VAL A 347 -2.21 24.98 6.01
CA VAL A 347 -1.20 25.57 5.13
C VAL A 347 -1.33 27.09 5.19
N ALA A 348 -0.32 27.76 5.73
CA ALA A 348 -0.22 29.21 5.74
C ALA A 348 0.71 29.67 4.61
N ILE A 349 0.23 30.60 3.78
CA ILE A 349 0.98 31.16 2.65
C ILE A 349 1.06 32.67 2.85
N ASN A 350 2.26 33.22 2.94
CA ASN A 350 2.51 34.65 2.96
C ASN A 350 2.61 35.16 1.53
N CYS A 351 1.54 35.75 1.00
CA CYS A 351 1.54 36.28 -0.35
C CYS A 351 2.48 37.48 -0.55
N ALA A 352 2.86 38.18 0.51
CA ALA A 352 3.85 39.28 0.42
C ALA A 352 5.30 38.80 0.19
N ALA A 353 5.56 37.54 0.52
CA ALA A 353 6.88 36.94 0.33
C ALA A 353 7.06 36.29 -1.06
N ILE A 354 6.03 36.32 -1.91
CA ILE A 354 6.05 35.71 -3.24
C ILE A 354 6.06 36.83 -4.28
N PRO A 355 7.03 36.85 -5.23
CA PRO A 355 7.02 37.80 -6.34
C PRO A 355 5.70 37.74 -7.12
N GLU A 356 5.19 38.88 -7.55
CA GLU A 356 3.90 39.02 -8.22
C GLU A 356 3.76 38.11 -9.45
N SER A 357 4.84 37.94 -10.22
CA SER A 357 4.93 37.06 -11.39
C SER A 357 4.87 35.57 -11.07
N LEU A 358 5.09 35.17 -9.82
CA LEU A 358 5.12 33.75 -9.39
C LEU A 358 3.93 33.33 -8.53
N ILE A 359 3.08 34.27 -8.12
CA ILE A 359 1.96 33.99 -7.22
C ILE A 359 0.99 32.97 -7.83
N GLU A 360 0.64 33.11 -9.11
CA GLU A 360 -0.28 32.18 -9.80
C GLU A 360 0.33 30.76 -9.86
N SER A 361 1.60 30.66 -10.19
CA SER A 361 2.31 29.38 -10.29
C SER A 361 2.51 28.72 -8.92
N GLU A 362 2.76 29.48 -7.87
CA GLU A 362 2.89 28.97 -6.50
C GLU A 362 1.55 28.54 -5.89
N LEU A 363 0.45 29.23 -6.22
CA LEU A 363 -0.88 28.90 -5.71
C LEU A 363 -1.58 27.81 -6.50
N PHE A 364 -1.44 27.80 -7.83
CA PHE A 364 -2.23 26.94 -8.72
C PHE A 364 -1.38 25.94 -9.54
N GLY A 365 -0.04 26.11 -9.56
CA GLY A 365 0.87 25.32 -10.37
C GLY A 365 0.78 25.67 -11.87
N TYR A 366 1.67 25.09 -12.69
CA TYR A 366 1.59 25.19 -14.12
C TYR A 366 1.47 23.82 -14.78
N GLN A 367 0.90 23.81 -15.99
CA GLN A 367 0.91 22.63 -16.82
C GLN A 367 2.32 22.43 -17.40
N PRO A 368 2.81 21.19 -17.54
CA PRO A 368 4.07 20.91 -18.23
C PRO A 368 4.01 21.45 -19.65
N GLY A 369 4.98 22.32 -20.02
CA GLY A 369 5.08 22.90 -21.35
C GLY A 369 4.84 24.41 -21.47
N ALA A 370 4.51 25.13 -20.41
CA ALA A 370 4.16 26.55 -20.48
C ALA A 370 5.35 27.52 -20.42
N LEU A 371 6.58 27.09 -20.16
CA LEU A 371 7.79 27.93 -20.17
C LEU A 371 9.03 27.09 -20.51
N THR A 372 9.92 27.67 -21.30
CA THR A 372 11.21 27.12 -21.77
C THR A 372 12.24 26.97 -20.64
N ALA A 373 12.04 25.99 -19.77
CA ALA A 373 13.01 25.57 -18.75
C ALA A 373 13.04 24.05 -18.63
N PRO A 374 14.22 23.42 -18.37
CA PRO A 374 14.36 21.96 -18.46
C PRO A 374 13.52 21.22 -17.40
N ALA A 375 12.92 20.10 -17.83
CA ALA A 375 11.91 19.28 -17.18
C ALA A 375 12.37 18.54 -15.89
N LYS A 376 13.04 19.19 -14.96
CA LYS A 376 13.57 18.55 -13.73
C LYS A 376 13.06 19.08 -12.38
N MET A 377 12.13 20.03 -12.34
CA MET A 377 11.50 20.45 -11.08
C MET A 377 9.99 20.62 -11.25
N ALA A 378 9.24 19.54 -11.10
CA ALA A 378 7.83 19.63 -10.78
C ALA A 378 7.71 20.23 -9.36
N ILE A 379 7.54 21.54 -9.25
CA ILE A 379 7.31 22.23 -7.98
C ILE A 379 5.93 21.84 -7.51
N SER A 380 5.89 21.07 -6.44
CA SER A 380 4.68 20.60 -5.77
C SER A 380 3.90 21.80 -5.22
N VAL A 381 2.77 22.09 -5.85
CA VAL A 381 1.82 23.12 -5.47
C VAL A 381 1.45 23.00 -4.00
N LYS A 382 1.71 24.04 -3.19
CA LYS A 382 1.37 24.05 -1.76
C LYS A 382 -0.13 23.85 -1.51
N SER A 383 -0.99 24.35 -2.42
CA SER A 383 -2.46 24.19 -2.34
C SER A 383 -2.97 22.83 -2.84
N ALA A 384 -2.28 22.15 -3.77
CA ALA A 384 -2.70 20.84 -4.32
C ALA A 384 -2.48 19.67 -3.33
N ARG A 385 -1.73 19.88 -2.24
CA ARG A 385 -1.55 18.90 -1.17
C ARG A 385 -2.70 18.85 -0.16
N LEU A 386 -3.74 19.69 -0.35
CA LEU A 386 -4.91 19.74 0.52
C LEU A 386 -6.03 18.85 -0.04
N THR A 387 -5.96 17.55 0.20
CA THR A 387 -7.10 16.63 -0.02
C THR A 387 -8.16 16.78 1.07
N ALA A 388 -7.74 17.19 2.29
CA ALA A 388 -8.61 17.61 3.39
C ALA A 388 -7.80 18.56 4.31
N GLY A 389 -8.19 19.83 4.44
CA GLY A 389 -7.48 20.80 5.29
C GLY A 389 -7.89 22.24 5.00
N CYS A 390 -7.27 23.20 5.69
CA CYS A 390 -7.50 24.62 5.50
C CYS A 390 -6.27 25.32 4.93
N CYS A 391 -6.48 26.19 3.93
CA CYS A 391 -5.45 27.08 3.42
C CYS A 391 -5.68 28.51 3.97
N PHE A 392 -4.66 29.06 4.58
CA PHE A 392 -4.64 30.44 5.08
C PHE A 392 -3.71 31.29 4.23
N LEU A 393 -4.28 32.30 3.56
CA LEU A 393 -3.53 33.27 2.75
C LEU A 393 -3.33 34.55 3.55
N MET A 394 -2.08 34.90 3.87
CA MET A 394 -1.72 36.16 4.49
C MET A 394 -1.59 37.24 3.42
N ARG A 395 -2.34 38.32 3.55
CA ARG A 395 -2.33 39.48 2.65
C ARG A 395 -1.59 40.63 3.33
N SER A 396 -0.57 41.22 2.68
CA SER A 396 -0.04 42.51 3.08
C SER A 396 -0.88 43.61 2.39
N ALA A 397 -0.96 44.81 3.01
CA ALA A 397 -1.72 45.97 2.51
C ALA A 397 -1.32 46.44 1.09
N ILE A 398 -0.25 45.91 0.52
CA ILE A 398 0.35 46.31 -0.77
C ILE A 398 -0.12 45.42 -1.95
N CYS A 399 -0.78 44.29 -1.70
CA CYS A 399 -1.15 43.38 -2.77
C CYS A 399 -2.49 43.82 -3.42
N ARG A 400 -2.43 44.65 -4.45
CA ARG A 400 -3.56 44.99 -5.33
C ARG A 400 -3.79 43.85 -6.35
N TRP A 401 -4.42 42.76 -5.92
CA TRP A 401 -4.68 41.64 -6.82
C TRP A 401 -6.12 41.65 -7.34
N ARG A 402 -6.26 41.80 -8.65
CA ARG A 402 -7.50 41.50 -9.38
C ARG A 402 -7.39 40.08 -9.96
N CYS A 403 -7.72 39.05 -9.21
CA CYS A 403 -7.94 37.74 -9.81
C CYS A 403 -9.27 37.72 -10.56
N ARG A 404 -9.23 37.64 -11.88
CA ARG A 404 -10.44 37.37 -12.69
C ARG A 404 -10.81 35.87 -12.55
N PRO A 405 -12.07 35.52 -12.22
CA PRO A 405 -12.51 34.14 -11.98
C PRO A 405 -12.54 33.25 -13.22
N ALA A 406 -12.22 33.77 -14.41
CA ALA A 406 -12.58 33.11 -15.69
C ALA A 406 -11.52 32.17 -16.28
N SER A 407 -10.28 32.12 -15.77
CA SER A 407 -9.20 31.41 -16.46
C SER A 407 -8.66 30.13 -15.78
N CYS A 408 -9.18 29.69 -14.62
CA CYS A 408 -8.69 28.51 -13.95
C CYS A 408 -9.57 27.29 -14.16
N ALA A 409 -9.21 26.43 -15.14
CA ALA A 409 -9.90 25.18 -15.43
C ALA A 409 -9.85 24.16 -14.25
N SER A 410 -8.88 24.27 -13.33
CA SER A 410 -8.78 23.43 -12.13
C SER A 410 -9.77 23.78 -11.03
N CYS A 411 -10.25 25.05 -10.96
CA CYS A 411 -11.28 25.48 -10.03
C CYS A 411 -12.67 24.90 -10.34
N ARG A 412 -12.93 24.49 -11.58
CA ARG A 412 -14.23 23.90 -11.98
C ARG A 412 -14.39 22.44 -11.53
N ARG A 413 -13.33 21.71 -11.22
CA ARG A 413 -13.40 20.28 -10.86
C ARG A 413 -13.35 19.98 -9.35
N LYS A 414 -13.05 20.97 -8.52
CA LYS A 414 -13.05 20.78 -7.05
C LYS A 414 -13.89 21.87 -6.40
N ARG A 415 -15.05 21.52 -5.88
CA ARG A 415 -16.02 22.39 -5.15
C ARG A 415 -15.49 23.01 -3.86
N SER A 416 -14.18 23.13 -3.63
CA SER A 416 -13.58 23.52 -2.35
C SER A 416 -12.85 24.87 -2.33
N LEU A 417 -12.85 25.64 -3.43
CA LEU A 417 -12.30 27.00 -3.45
C LEU A 417 -13.31 27.95 -4.10
N ARG A 418 -14.32 28.37 -3.33
CA ARG A 418 -15.14 29.53 -3.72
C ARG A 418 -14.45 30.78 -3.21
N TRP A 419 -13.95 31.61 -4.11
CA TRP A 419 -13.53 32.98 -3.84
C TRP A 419 -14.77 33.86 -3.66
N ALA A 420 -14.81 34.66 -2.60
CA ALA A 420 -15.82 35.66 -2.49
C ALA A 420 -15.63 36.75 -3.58
N PRO A 421 -16.69 37.25 -4.23
CA PRO A 421 -16.57 38.32 -5.20
C PRO A 421 -16.00 39.58 -4.56
N ALA A 422 -15.19 40.30 -5.35
CA ALA A 422 -14.43 41.49 -4.95
C ALA A 422 -15.27 42.73 -4.52
N ALA A 423 -16.55 42.57 -4.16
CA ALA A 423 -17.46 43.66 -3.85
C ALA A 423 -17.47 44.11 -2.37
N ALA A 424 -16.63 43.52 -1.51
CA ALA A 424 -16.59 43.86 -0.07
C ALA A 424 -15.25 44.45 0.39
N CYS A 425 -14.47 45.06 -0.49
CA CYS A 425 -13.29 45.82 -0.10
C CYS A 425 -13.49 47.29 -0.53
N ARG A 426 -14.11 48.08 0.31
CA ARG A 426 -13.90 49.55 0.41
C ARG A 426 -13.18 49.84 1.70
#